data_362d146329c8d5c937449127c29d52b0
#
_entry.id   362d146329c8d5c937449127c29d52b0
#
_cell.length_a   1.000
_cell.length_b   1.000
_cell.length_c   1.000
_cell.angle_alpha   90.00
_cell.angle_beta   90.00
_cell.angle_gamma   90.00
#
_symmetry.space_group_name_H-M   'P 1'
#
loop_
_entity.id
_entity.type
_entity.pdbx_description
1 polymer ?
#
loop_
_entity_poly.entity_id
_entity_poly.type
_entity_poly.pdbx_seq_one_letter_code
_entity_poly.pdbx_strand_id
1 'polypeptide(L)'
;MTEKNIFPKEPMKPIEKPVHPGGNNISNEPLHKNSLWFTHDPAIYHDPVSGKYYVYGTGADGLCSDDMVTWERIGKITDVPPKDAFDHVGTNHIWAPDIVKVGEEYRLYCSNSSFGVQQSCIYLAVSDKAQGPFIPRGVVVKTDANCHLNAIDANIIEDVDNGKQYMVYGSFWGGIHILELDKQTGLAAEEGFGKCIARRPRWCDGAIEGPYIIYNPDTQYYYLFCSYGSLSCDYNIRVARSKSVLGPYLDHNNRDMTDLDDTDNTIGYMVACGYAFHEGTEYMAPGHNSVLHDFDGEWYIVHHVREKNFKKAGPSTMHVRKMYWSKDGWPLVSPEIYAGEKLVSLTENDVVGHYERIRLTPTIPQGIQVSTAMELRADHTACFGILTQVTWEMTGDNTMVLRYSNIEEEYQVAPAWDYELWKPTLVITGKDNKGICLWGKKL
;
A
#
# COMPACT_ATOMS: atom_id res chain seq x y z
N MET A 1 9.27 37.46 14.81
CA MET A 1 9.63 36.08 14.46
C MET A 1 8.62 35.65 13.43
N THR A 2 9.03 35.40 12.20
CA THR A 2 8.16 34.82 11.17
C THR A 2 7.79 33.41 11.65
N GLU A 3 6.51 33.14 11.85
CA GLU A 3 6.02 31.77 12.11
C GLU A 3 6.58 30.88 11.02
N LYS A 4 7.38 29.91 11.44
CA LYS A 4 7.88 28.86 10.53
C LYS A 4 6.65 28.10 10.08
N ASN A 5 6.24 28.24 8.83
CA ASN A 5 5.13 27.44 8.30
C ASN A 5 5.66 26.00 8.17
N ILE A 6 5.34 25.18 9.16
CA ILE A 6 5.77 23.78 9.25
C ILE A 6 4.83 22.82 8.48
N PHE A 7 3.68 23.29 8.08
CA PHE A 7 2.62 22.49 7.46
C PHE A 7 2.69 22.54 5.93
N PRO A 8 2.19 21.51 5.25
CA PRO A 8 2.03 21.54 3.80
C PRO A 8 1.10 22.68 3.39
N LYS A 9 1.19 23.07 2.13
CA LYS A 9 0.22 23.99 1.55
C LYS A 9 -1.15 23.31 1.49
N GLU A 10 -2.21 24.11 1.61
CA GLU A 10 -3.57 23.61 1.40
C GLU A 10 -3.66 22.93 0.03
N PRO A 11 -3.98 21.63 -0.03
CA PRO A 11 -4.17 20.91 -1.29
C PRO A 11 -5.45 21.41 -1.98
N MET A 12 -5.55 21.15 -3.29
CA MET A 12 -6.76 21.51 -4.02
C MET A 12 -7.94 20.68 -3.53
N LYS A 13 -9.01 21.33 -3.08
CA LYS A 13 -10.25 20.64 -2.71
C LYS A 13 -10.84 19.88 -3.88
N PRO A 14 -11.33 18.64 -3.64
CA PRO A 14 -12.17 17.95 -4.61
C PRO A 14 -13.38 18.85 -4.95
N ILE A 15 -13.68 19.01 -6.22
CA ILE A 15 -14.77 19.90 -6.67
C ILE A 15 -16.14 19.37 -6.24
N GLU A 16 -16.30 18.04 -6.17
CA GLU A 16 -17.46 17.35 -5.58
C GLU A 16 -17.05 15.95 -5.13
N LYS A 17 -17.74 15.38 -4.13
CA LYS A 17 -17.64 13.93 -3.90
C LYS A 17 -18.11 13.25 -5.17
N PRO A 18 -17.27 12.38 -5.78
CA PRO A 18 -17.66 11.74 -7.02
C PRO A 18 -18.89 10.87 -6.76
N VAL A 19 -19.99 11.25 -7.37
CA VAL A 19 -21.16 10.39 -7.47
C VAL A 19 -20.83 9.35 -8.53
N HIS A 20 -20.62 8.12 -8.14
CA HIS A 20 -20.49 7.02 -9.08
C HIS A 20 -21.84 6.88 -9.81
N PRO A 21 -21.96 7.23 -11.09
CA PRO A 21 -23.14 6.84 -11.84
C PRO A 21 -23.15 5.33 -11.88
N GLY A 22 -24.19 4.70 -11.38
CA GLY A 22 -24.30 3.26 -11.27
C GLY A 22 -23.94 2.55 -12.55
N GLY A 23 -22.83 1.83 -12.56
CA GLY A 23 -22.34 0.99 -13.65
C GLY A 23 -21.32 1.67 -14.55
N ASN A 24 -20.17 1.10 -14.63
CA ASN A 24 -19.14 1.01 -15.67
C ASN A 24 -18.76 2.22 -16.55
N ASN A 25 -19.30 3.39 -16.37
CA ASN A 25 -18.88 4.59 -17.09
C ASN A 25 -18.14 5.54 -16.14
N ILE A 26 -16.82 5.40 -16.08
CA ILE A 26 -15.95 6.47 -15.64
C ILE A 26 -16.15 7.60 -16.64
N SER A 27 -16.72 8.72 -16.20
CA SER A 27 -16.85 9.89 -17.06
C SER A 27 -15.44 10.31 -17.51
N ASN A 28 -15.28 10.65 -18.79
CA ASN A 28 -14.01 11.10 -19.36
C ASN A 28 -13.60 12.51 -18.89
N GLU A 29 -14.32 13.10 -17.95
CA GLU A 29 -14.03 14.40 -17.40
C GLU A 29 -13.03 14.29 -16.26
N PRO A 30 -12.03 15.17 -16.13
CA PRO A 30 -11.10 15.21 -15.00
C PRO A 30 -11.87 15.66 -13.75
N LEU A 31 -12.48 14.72 -13.04
CA LEU A 31 -13.33 15.00 -11.87
C LEU A 31 -12.54 15.56 -10.70
N HIS A 32 -11.23 15.30 -10.63
CA HIS A 32 -10.37 15.78 -9.54
C HIS A 32 -8.93 15.95 -9.99
N LYS A 33 -8.31 17.03 -9.54
CA LYS A 33 -6.87 17.29 -9.64
C LYS A 33 -6.22 17.11 -8.25
N ASN A 34 -6.48 16.00 -7.58
CA ASN A 34 -5.86 15.70 -6.29
C ASN A 34 -5.61 14.19 -6.16
N SER A 35 -5.04 13.73 -5.05
CA SER A 35 -4.74 12.33 -4.78
C SER A 35 -5.97 11.43 -4.57
N LEU A 36 -7.19 11.98 -4.56
CA LEU A 36 -8.44 11.23 -4.33
C LEU A 36 -9.07 10.70 -5.63
N TRP A 37 -8.26 10.08 -6.49
CA TRP A 37 -8.73 9.49 -7.75
C TRP A 37 -9.32 8.10 -7.55
N PHE A 38 -10.33 7.79 -8.35
CA PHE A 38 -10.82 6.42 -8.46
C PHE A 38 -9.79 5.55 -9.16
N THR A 39 -9.13 4.72 -8.36
CA THR A 39 -8.14 3.77 -8.86
C THR A 39 -8.27 2.49 -8.06
N HIS A 40 -8.21 1.36 -8.74
CA HIS A 40 -8.14 0.04 -8.13
C HIS A 40 -6.78 -0.57 -8.46
N ASP A 41 -6.14 -1.22 -7.49
CA ASP A 41 -4.83 -1.86 -7.61
C ASP A 41 -3.73 -0.92 -8.13
N PRO A 42 -3.44 0.19 -7.44
CA PRO A 42 -2.51 1.20 -7.92
C PRO A 42 -1.06 0.71 -7.89
N ALA A 43 -0.37 0.75 -9.03
CA ALA A 43 1.07 0.57 -9.16
C ALA A 43 1.72 1.93 -9.44
N ILE A 44 2.49 2.45 -8.46
CA ILE A 44 3.20 3.72 -8.61
C ILE A 44 4.58 3.54 -9.23
N TYR A 45 4.95 4.49 -10.08
CA TYR A 45 6.27 4.54 -10.69
C TYR A 45 6.75 5.99 -10.84
N HIS A 46 7.98 6.29 -10.40
CA HIS A 46 8.64 7.55 -10.68
C HIS A 46 9.59 7.36 -11.86
N ASP A 47 9.28 8.02 -12.97
CA ASP A 47 10.05 7.87 -14.20
C ASP A 47 11.30 8.77 -14.20
N PRO A 48 12.52 8.20 -14.19
CA PRO A 48 13.76 8.99 -14.18
C PRO A 48 13.99 9.79 -15.47
N VAL A 49 13.25 9.49 -16.54
CA VAL A 49 13.43 10.18 -17.84
C VAL A 49 12.59 11.44 -17.89
N SER A 50 11.31 11.36 -17.56
CA SER A 50 10.40 12.52 -17.56
C SER A 50 10.39 13.28 -16.24
N GLY A 51 10.87 12.68 -15.15
CA GLY A 51 10.77 13.22 -13.79
C GLY A 51 9.34 13.24 -13.26
N LYS A 52 8.40 12.51 -13.88
CA LYS A 52 7.00 12.44 -13.48
C LYS A 52 6.68 11.15 -12.74
N TYR A 53 5.71 11.25 -11.86
CA TYR A 53 5.09 10.09 -11.21
C TYR A 53 3.95 9.57 -12.07
N TYR A 54 3.87 8.24 -12.17
CA TYR A 54 2.80 7.55 -12.85
C TYR A 54 2.12 6.56 -11.89
N VAL A 55 0.82 6.41 -12.02
CA VAL A 55 0.08 5.33 -11.38
C VAL A 55 -0.73 4.61 -12.44
N TYR A 56 -0.63 3.29 -12.43
CA TYR A 56 -1.41 2.41 -13.30
C TYR A 56 -2.33 1.57 -12.43
N GLY A 57 -3.55 1.31 -12.89
CA GLY A 57 -4.54 0.55 -12.14
C GLY A 57 -5.28 -0.47 -12.98
N THR A 58 -6.10 -1.24 -12.33
CA THR A 58 -7.05 -2.16 -12.99
C THR A 58 -7.87 -1.43 -14.05
N GLY A 59 -8.06 -2.05 -15.21
CA GLY A 59 -8.64 -1.44 -16.41
C GLY A 59 -7.63 -0.82 -17.36
N ALA A 60 -6.34 -0.89 -17.03
CA ALA A 60 -5.24 -0.26 -17.76
C ALA A 60 -5.35 1.27 -17.85
N ASP A 61 -6.01 1.90 -16.90
CA ASP A 61 -6.03 3.35 -16.77
C ASP A 61 -4.75 3.87 -16.11
N GLY A 62 -4.22 4.97 -16.64
CA GLY A 62 -3.04 5.64 -16.11
C GLY A 62 -3.33 7.04 -15.60
N LEU A 63 -2.62 7.42 -14.54
CA LEU A 63 -2.53 8.77 -14.00
C LEU A 63 -1.09 9.25 -14.07
N CYS A 64 -0.87 10.56 -14.17
CA CYS A 64 0.45 11.15 -13.99
C CYS A 64 0.39 12.38 -13.09
N SER A 65 1.54 12.69 -12.45
CA SER A 65 1.68 13.80 -11.51
C SER A 65 3.12 14.34 -11.54
N ASP A 66 3.27 15.60 -11.18
CA ASP A 66 4.59 16.23 -10.94
C ASP A 66 4.94 16.24 -9.44
N ASP A 67 3.98 15.97 -8.52
CA ASP A 67 4.11 16.21 -7.08
C ASP A 67 3.46 15.13 -6.18
N MET A 68 2.84 14.10 -6.76
CA MET A 68 2.03 13.07 -6.09
C MET A 68 0.80 13.59 -5.31
N VAL A 69 0.50 14.88 -5.42
CA VAL A 69 -0.68 15.52 -4.81
C VAL A 69 -1.70 15.85 -5.87
N THR A 70 -1.25 16.39 -6.98
CA THR A 70 -2.10 16.76 -8.12
C THR A 70 -1.92 15.76 -9.24
N TRP A 71 -3.00 15.08 -9.64
CA TRP A 71 -2.96 14.01 -10.64
C TRP A 71 -3.77 14.37 -11.88
N GLU A 72 -3.29 13.92 -13.04
CA GLU A 72 -3.98 14.03 -14.31
C GLU A 72 -4.14 12.63 -14.93
N ARG A 73 -5.32 12.37 -15.50
CA ARG A 73 -5.57 11.11 -16.19
C ARG A 73 -4.90 11.14 -17.57
N ILE A 74 -4.09 10.13 -17.85
CA ILE A 74 -3.48 9.93 -19.18
C ILE A 74 -4.27 8.95 -20.05
N GLY A 75 -5.31 8.33 -19.49
CA GLY A 75 -6.18 7.41 -20.18
C GLY A 75 -5.65 5.98 -20.23
N LYS A 76 -6.16 5.18 -21.16
CA LYS A 76 -5.72 3.79 -21.32
C LYS A 76 -4.30 3.72 -21.87
N ILE A 77 -3.47 2.92 -21.20
CA ILE A 77 -2.06 2.71 -21.54
C ILE A 77 -1.82 1.46 -22.39
N THR A 78 -2.79 0.55 -22.41
CA THR A 78 -2.84 -0.62 -23.30
C THR A 78 -4.30 -1.00 -23.57
N ASP A 79 -4.60 -1.55 -24.75
CA ASP A 79 -5.98 -1.75 -25.18
C ASP A 79 -6.54 -3.13 -24.81
N VAL A 80 -5.79 -4.18 -25.12
CA VAL A 80 -6.25 -5.57 -24.99
C VAL A 80 -5.10 -6.48 -24.58
N PRO A 81 -5.38 -7.58 -23.85
CA PRO A 81 -4.38 -8.61 -23.61
C PRO A 81 -3.94 -9.27 -24.92
N PRO A 82 -2.76 -9.91 -24.96
CA PRO A 82 -2.33 -10.67 -26.13
C PRO A 82 -3.31 -11.81 -26.43
N LYS A 83 -3.33 -12.24 -27.71
CA LYS A 83 -4.29 -13.26 -28.18
C LYS A 83 -4.24 -14.55 -27.37
N ASP A 84 -3.07 -15.02 -26.98
CA ASP A 84 -2.90 -16.26 -26.21
C ASP A 84 -3.38 -16.12 -24.74
N ALA A 85 -3.39 -14.91 -24.18
CA ALA A 85 -4.04 -14.62 -22.91
C ALA A 85 -5.56 -14.63 -23.05
N PHE A 86 -6.09 -13.94 -24.08
CA PHE A 86 -7.52 -13.94 -24.38
C PHE A 86 -8.04 -15.35 -24.65
N ASP A 87 -7.35 -16.14 -25.48
CA ASP A 87 -7.75 -17.51 -25.81
C ASP A 87 -7.77 -18.41 -24.56
N HIS A 88 -6.90 -18.15 -23.58
CA HIS A 88 -6.85 -18.89 -22.32
C HIS A 88 -7.95 -18.47 -21.35
N VAL A 89 -8.18 -17.16 -21.16
CA VAL A 89 -9.09 -16.64 -20.12
C VAL A 89 -10.51 -16.37 -20.66
N GLY A 90 -10.64 -16.04 -21.93
CA GLY A 90 -11.92 -15.77 -22.58
C GLY A 90 -12.47 -14.35 -22.34
N THR A 91 -11.66 -13.43 -21.85
CA THR A 91 -12.05 -12.02 -21.57
C THR A 91 -10.92 -11.04 -21.90
N ASN A 92 -11.30 -9.80 -22.21
CA ASN A 92 -10.39 -8.68 -22.41
C ASN A 92 -10.16 -7.85 -21.14
N HIS A 93 -10.55 -8.36 -19.97
CA HIS A 93 -10.35 -7.64 -18.72
C HIS A 93 -8.86 -7.55 -18.41
N ILE A 94 -8.39 -6.35 -18.11
CA ILE A 94 -7.04 -6.07 -17.63
C ILE A 94 -7.17 -5.71 -16.16
N TRP A 95 -6.51 -6.52 -15.30
CA TRP A 95 -6.51 -6.33 -13.87
C TRP A 95 -5.15 -5.82 -13.41
N ALA A 96 -4.89 -5.86 -12.14
CA ALA A 96 -3.72 -5.35 -11.44
C ALA A 96 -2.44 -5.34 -12.29
N PRO A 97 -1.89 -4.16 -12.61
CA PRO A 97 -0.62 -4.02 -13.32
C PRO A 97 0.54 -3.81 -12.35
N ASP A 98 1.76 -4.08 -12.80
CA ASP A 98 2.99 -3.55 -12.23
C ASP A 98 3.94 -3.10 -13.34
N ILE A 99 4.81 -2.12 -13.07
CA ILE A 99 5.70 -1.53 -14.05
C ILE A 99 7.15 -1.51 -13.56
N VAL A 100 8.05 -1.82 -14.48
CA VAL A 100 9.49 -1.69 -14.25
C VAL A 100 10.20 -1.20 -15.52
N LYS A 101 11.26 -0.41 -15.36
CA LYS A 101 12.16 -0.03 -16.47
C LYS A 101 13.38 -0.95 -16.48
N VAL A 102 13.65 -1.57 -17.62
CA VAL A 102 14.83 -2.43 -17.83
C VAL A 102 15.60 -1.92 -19.04
N GLY A 103 16.77 -1.35 -18.82
CA GLY A 103 17.49 -0.62 -19.87
C GLY A 103 16.65 0.56 -20.38
N GLU A 104 16.37 0.59 -21.68
CA GLU A 104 15.50 1.61 -22.30
C GLU A 104 14.04 1.19 -22.41
N GLU A 105 13.69 -0.02 -22.01
CA GLU A 105 12.36 -0.60 -22.15
C GLU A 105 11.55 -0.48 -20.86
N TYR A 106 10.33 0.02 -20.97
CA TYR A 106 9.32 -0.04 -19.91
C TYR A 106 8.52 -1.31 -20.08
N ARG A 107 8.42 -2.10 -19.02
CA ARG A 107 7.73 -3.38 -18.95
C ARG A 107 6.55 -3.27 -18.02
N LEU A 108 5.36 -3.51 -18.55
CA LEU A 108 4.10 -3.54 -17.80
C LEU A 108 3.63 -5.00 -17.73
N TYR A 109 3.52 -5.51 -16.51
CA TYR A 109 2.99 -6.84 -16.24
C TYR A 109 1.54 -6.69 -15.81
N CYS A 110 0.63 -7.31 -16.55
CA CYS A 110 -0.81 -7.18 -16.31
C CYS A 110 -1.44 -8.54 -16.05
N SER A 111 -2.42 -8.56 -15.18
CA SER A 111 -3.26 -9.73 -14.96
C SER A 111 -4.43 -9.72 -15.96
N ASN A 112 -4.77 -10.90 -16.50
CA ASN A 112 -6.01 -11.14 -17.23
C ASN A 112 -6.77 -12.26 -16.54
N SER A 113 -7.99 -11.99 -16.07
CA SER A 113 -8.76 -12.90 -15.26
C SER A 113 -10.25 -12.58 -15.26
N SER A 114 -11.04 -13.38 -14.54
CA SER A 114 -12.42 -13.16 -14.16
C SER A 114 -12.61 -13.39 -12.67
N PHE A 115 -13.57 -12.70 -12.06
CA PHE A 115 -13.80 -12.79 -10.61
C PHE A 115 -14.20 -14.20 -10.16
N GLY A 116 -13.52 -14.72 -9.12
CA GLY A 116 -13.84 -15.99 -8.47
C GLY A 116 -13.36 -17.22 -9.22
N VAL A 117 -12.44 -17.10 -10.18
CA VAL A 117 -11.87 -18.22 -10.96
C VAL A 117 -10.35 -18.25 -10.89
N GLN A 118 -9.77 -19.44 -11.16
CA GLN A 118 -8.32 -19.65 -11.32
C GLN A 118 -7.88 -19.66 -12.79
N GLN A 119 -8.81 -19.49 -13.72
CA GLN A 119 -8.52 -19.37 -15.16
C GLN A 119 -7.97 -17.98 -15.43
N SER A 120 -6.67 -17.80 -15.22
CA SER A 120 -6.00 -16.52 -15.20
C SER A 120 -4.64 -16.58 -15.88
N CYS A 121 -4.11 -15.42 -16.23
CA CYS A 121 -2.72 -15.31 -16.63
C CYS A 121 -2.13 -13.93 -16.33
N ILE A 122 -0.83 -13.87 -16.19
CA ILE A 122 -0.04 -12.66 -16.21
C ILE A 122 0.69 -12.58 -17.53
N TYR A 123 0.60 -11.43 -18.20
CA TYR A 123 1.27 -11.16 -19.46
C TYR A 123 2.12 -9.90 -19.38
N LEU A 124 3.13 -9.84 -20.23
CA LEU A 124 4.02 -8.69 -20.40
C LEU A 124 3.56 -7.85 -21.60
N ALA A 125 3.49 -6.54 -21.39
CA ALA A 125 3.42 -5.53 -22.43
C ALA A 125 4.59 -4.55 -22.30
N VAL A 126 5.05 -3.95 -23.39
CA VAL A 126 6.24 -3.12 -23.42
C VAL A 126 6.05 -1.81 -24.14
N SER A 127 6.81 -0.79 -23.73
CA SER A 127 6.81 0.53 -24.35
C SER A 127 8.21 1.15 -24.29
N ASP A 128 8.46 2.15 -25.11
CA ASP A 128 9.61 3.05 -25.05
C ASP A 128 9.39 4.26 -24.10
N LYS A 129 8.16 4.38 -23.53
CA LYS A 129 7.76 5.47 -22.64
C LYS A 129 6.95 4.97 -21.46
N ALA A 130 7.13 5.60 -20.29
CA ALA A 130 6.36 5.29 -19.10
C ALA A 130 4.84 5.44 -19.33
N GLN A 131 4.41 6.44 -20.07
CA GLN A 131 2.99 6.69 -20.37
C GLN A 131 2.39 5.76 -21.44
N GLY A 132 3.18 4.86 -22.01
CA GLY A 132 2.75 3.98 -23.09
C GLY A 132 2.69 4.68 -24.48
N PRO A 133 1.97 4.11 -25.47
CA PRO A 133 1.17 2.89 -25.35
C PRO A 133 2.04 1.64 -25.14
N PHE A 134 1.55 0.70 -24.33
CA PHE A 134 2.20 -0.58 -24.11
C PHE A 134 1.68 -1.62 -25.10
N ILE A 135 2.58 -2.31 -25.77
CA ILE A 135 2.28 -3.34 -26.75
C ILE A 135 2.50 -4.72 -26.11
N PRO A 136 1.48 -5.60 -26.09
CA PRO A 136 1.61 -6.95 -25.55
C PRO A 136 2.74 -7.73 -26.23
N ARG A 137 3.59 -8.41 -25.42
CA ARG A 137 4.72 -9.23 -25.90
C ARG A 137 4.44 -10.72 -25.75
N GLY A 138 3.87 -11.17 -24.64
CA GLY A 138 3.60 -12.57 -24.40
C GLY A 138 3.13 -12.85 -22.97
N VAL A 139 2.67 -14.09 -22.77
CA VAL A 139 2.23 -14.56 -21.46
C VAL A 139 3.44 -15.02 -20.66
N VAL A 140 3.47 -14.63 -19.36
CA VAL A 140 4.53 -15.01 -18.40
C VAL A 140 4.17 -16.30 -17.69
N VAL A 141 2.94 -16.38 -17.16
CA VAL A 141 2.43 -17.54 -16.41
C VAL A 141 0.91 -17.67 -16.61
N LYS A 142 0.43 -18.91 -16.64
CA LYS A 142 -0.99 -19.26 -16.74
C LYS A 142 -1.41 -20.19 -15.63
N THR A 143 -2.63 -20.05 -15.16
CA THR A 143 -3.28 -20.98 -14.24
C THR A 143 -4.68 -21.35 -14.71
N ASP A 144 -5.16 -22.50 -14.29
CA ASP A 144 -6.52 -23.00 -14.53
C ASP A 144 -7.06 -23.70 -13.27
N ALA A 145 -8.26 -24.27 -13.36
CA ALA A 145 -8.92 -24.94 -12.25
C ALA A 145 -8.16 -26.16 -11.67
N ASN A 146 -7.15 -26.68 -12.38
CA ASN A 146 -6.32 -27.79 -11.90
C ASN A 146 -5.05 -27.29 -11.17
N CYS A 147 -4.77 -26.00 -11.23
CA CYS A 147 -3.66 -25.39 -10.53
C CYS A 147 -3.97 -25.18 -9.05
N HIS A 148 -2.94 -25.16 -8.22
CA HIS A 148 -3.09 -24.89 -6.79
C HIS A 148 -3.02 -23.40 -6.42
N LEU A 149 -2.81 -22.52 -7.38
CA LEU A 149 -2.70 -21.04 -7.20
C LEU A 149 -3.43 -20.29 -8.30
N ASN A 150 -3.45 -18.96 -8.21
CA ASN A 150 -4.06 -18.06 -9.18
C ASN A 150 -3.00 -17.08 -9.71
N ALA A 151 -2.82 -17.02 -11.04
CA ALA A 151 -1.82 -16.17 -11.68
C ALA A 151 -2.36 -14.75 -11.93
N ILE A 152 -2.41 -13.95 -10.90
CA ILE A 152 -2.71 -12.50 -10.93
C ILE A 152 -1.81 -11.74 -9.97
N ASP A 153 -1.87 -10.42 -10.01
CA ASP A 153 -1.26 -9.49 -9.05
C ASP A 153 0.27 -9.54 -9.08
N ALA A 154 0.85 -9.29 -10.25
CA ALA A 154 2.30 -9.26 -10.41
C ALA A 154 2.93 -8.02 -9.77
N ASN A 155 4.11 -8.21 -9.16
CA ASN A 155 5.08 -7.17 -8.86
C ASN A 155 6.49 -7.67 -9.19
N ILE A 156 7.33 -6.79 -9.72
CA ILE A 156 8.67 -7.13 -10.18
C ILE A 156 9.73 -6.60 -9.23
N ILE A 157 10.64 -7.46 -8.83
CA ILE A 157 11.77 -7.12 -7.95
C ILE A 157 13.09 -7.64 -8.52
N GLU A 158 14.16 -6.86 -8.36
CA GLU A 158 15.51 -7.30 -8.65
C GLU A 158 16.22 -7.71 -7.35
N ASP A 159 16.91 -8.86 -7.40
CA ASP A 159 17.78 -9.29 -6.32
C ASP A 159 19.05 -8.43 -6.32
N VAL A 160 19.28 -7.69 -5.24
CA VAL A 160 20.42 -6.78 -5.12
C VAL A 160 21.78 -7.48 -5.08
N ASP A 161 21.81 -8.77 -4.72
CA ASP A 161 23.05 -9.53 -4.58
C ASP A 161 23.56 -10.06 -5.93
N ASN A 162 22.66 -10.39 -6.86
CA ASN A 162 23.05 -11.06 -8.11
C ASN A 162 22.43 -10.45 -9.38
N GLY A 163 21.53 -9.46 -9.23
CA GLY A 163 20.88 -8.76 -10.34
C GLY A 163 19.85 -9.58 -11.12
N LYS A 164 19.42 -10.73 -10.59
CA LYS A 164 18.32 -11.51 -11.16
C LYS A 164 16.99 -10.79 -10.92
N GLN A 165 16.07 -10.93 -11.86
CA GLN A 165 14.72 -10.42 -11.73
C GLN A 165 13.75 -11.53 -11.35
N TYR A 166 12.81 -11.15 -10.49
CA TYR A 166 11.75 -12.03 -10.04
C TYR A 166 10.40 -11.34 -10.17
N MET A 167 9.38 -12.12 -10.45
CA MET A 167 7.98 -11.74 -10.33
C MET A 167 7.41 -12.37 -9.07
N VAL A 168 6.91 -11.55 -8.16
CA VAL A 168 6.07 -12.03 -7.06
C VAL A 168 4.60 -11.85 -7.47
N TYR A 169 3.77 -12.86 -7.21
CA TYR A 169 2.39 -12.88 -7.69
C TYR A 169 1.55 -13.89 -6.93
N GLY A 170 0.24 -13.82 -7.08
CA GLY A 170 -0.69 -14.80 -6.56
C GLY A 170 -1.82 -14.18 -5.75
N SER A 171 -2.92 -14.88 -5.68
CA SER A 171 -4.14 -14.47 -4.98
C SER A 171 -4.89 -15.68 -4.50
N PHE A 172 -5.26 -15.71 -3.23
CA PHE A 172 -5.99 -16.81 -2.59
C PHE A 172 -5.33 -18.19 -2.79
N TRP A 173 -6.11 -19.26 -2.83
CA TRP A 173 -5.71 -20.66 -3.08
C TRP A 173 -4.35 -21.06 -2.50
N GLY A 174 -3.33 -21.13 -3.34
CA GLY A 174 -1.96 -21.53 -2.97
C GLY A 174 -1.12 -20.40 -2.37
N GLY A 175 -1.67 -19.20 -2.29
CA GLY A 175 -0.97 -18.03 -1.76
C GLY A 175 -0.07 -17.33 -2.77
N ILE A 176 0.97 -16.72 -2.25
CA ILE A 176 1.91 -15.87 -2.99
C ILE A 176 3.15 -16.66 -3.37
N HIS A 177 3.51 -16.56 -4.63
CA HIS A 177 4.67 -17.22 -5.21
C HIS A 177 5.67 -16.20 -5.77
N ILE A 178 6.93 -16.60 -5.86
CA ILE A 178 8.00 -15.85 -6.50
C ILE A 178 8.64 -16.70 -7.60
N LEU A 179 8.69 -16.15 -8.82
CA LEU A 179 9.16 -16.81 -10.04
C LEU A 179 10.31 -16.02 -10.65
N GLU A 180 11.40 -16.68 -11.04
CA GLU A 180 12.52 -16.03 -11.73
C GLU A 180 12.11 -15.63 -13.15
N LEU A 181 12.48 -14.42 -13.56
CA LEU A 181 12.30 -13.91 -14.91
C LEU A 181 13.63 -13.88 -15.66
N ASP A 182 13.57 -14.19 -16.94
CA ASP A 182 14.66 -13.89 -17.85
C ASP A 182 14.75 -12.38 -18.07
N LYS A 183 15.82 -11.77 -17.60
CA LYS A 183 16.00 -10.31 -17.64
C LYS A 183 16.03 -9.74 -19.06
N GLN A 184 16.38 -10.54 -20.08
CA GLN A 184 16.43 -10.08 -21.48
C GLN A 184 15.03 -10.02 -22.08
N THR A 185 14.23 -11.05 -21.87
CA THR A 185 12.90 -11.18 -22.46
C THR A 185 11.78 -10.60 -21.60
N GLY A 186 11.96 -10.61 -20.26
CA GLY A 186 10.94 -10.28 -19.27
C GLY A 186 9.90 -11.38 -19.05
N LEU A 187 10.10 -12.56 -19.64
CA LEU A 187 9.23 -13.72 -19.48
C LEU A 187 9.79 -14.67 -18.40
N ALA A 188 9.03 -15.71 -18.03
CA ALA A 188 9.50 -16.71 -17.07
C ALA A 188 10.82 -17.35 -17.53
N ALA A 189 11.81 -17.45 -16.64
CA ALA A 189 13.11 -18.05 -16.93
C ALA A 189 13.04 -19.58 -16.96
N GLU A 190 12.05 -20.17 -16.30
CA GLU A 190 11.85 -21.61 -16.18
C GLU A 190 10.34 -21.95 -16.17
N GLU A 191 10.03 -23.21 -16.43
CA GLU A 191 8.65 -23.72 -16.33
C GLU A 191 8.24 -23.86 -14.86
N GLY A 192 6.95 -23.70 -14.60
CA GLY A 192 6.35 -23.85 -13.27
C GLY A 192 5.85 -22.54 -12.67
N PHE A 193 5.66 -22.56 -11.37
CA PHE A 193 5.03 -21.45 -10.64
C PHE A 193 5.97 -20.76 -9.64
N GLY A 194 7.24 -21.17 -9.60
CA GLY A 194 8.22 -20.68 -8.63
C GLY A 194 7.95 -21.18 -7.21
N LYS A 195 8.49 -20.45 -6.23
CA LYS A 195 8.47 -20.80 -4.81
C LYS A 195 7.34 -20.07 -4.07
N CYS A 196 6.56 -20.80 -3.27
CA CYS A 196 5.62 -20.17 -2.33
C CYS A 196 6.38 -19.44 -1.22
N ILE A 197 6.03 -18.16 -0.97
CA ILE A 197 6.67 -17.30 0.03
C ILE A 197 5.70 -16.73 1.05
N ALA A 198 4.38 -16.78 0.79
CA ALA A 198 3.35 -16.44 1.76
C ALA A 198 2.04 -17.15 1.42
N ARG A 199 1.26 -17.52 2.45
CA ARG A 199 -0.06 -18.13 2.27
C ARG A 199 -0.85 -18.06 3.57
N ARG A 200 -2.16 -18.28 3.49
CA ARG A 200 -3.04 -18.25 4.66
C ARG A 200 -3.85 -19.54 4.80
N PRO A 201 -4.30 -19.84 6.05
CA PRO A 201 -5.09 -21.04 6.32
C PRO A 201 -6.45 -21.02 5.61
N ARG A 202 -7.04 -22.22 5.42
CA ARG A 202 -8.36 -22.36 4.79
C ARG A 202 -9.51 -21.79 5.61
N TRP A 203 -9.39 -21.69 6.93
CA TRP A 203 -10.46 -21.14 7.77
C TRP A 203 -10.76 -19.66 7.46
N CYS A 204 -9.81 -18.94 6.87
CA CYS A 204 -9.96 -17.57 6.39
C CYS A 204 -9.91 -17.50 4.84
N ASP A 205 -10.40 -18.56 4.17
CA ASP A 205 -10.48 -18.69 2.71
C ASP A 205 -9.14 -18.57 1.99
N GLY A 206 -8.01 -18.66 2.70
CA GLY A 206 -6.69 -18.38 2.15
C GLY A 206 -6.54 -16.95 1.64
N ALA A 207 -7.33 -16.00 2.16
CA ALA A 207 -7.48 -14.64 1.65
C ALA A 207 -6.22 -13.80 1.82
N ILE A 208 -5.30 -13.94 0.87
CA ILE A 208 -4.05 -13.18 0.71
C ILE A 208 -3.86 -12.89 -0.78
N GLU A 209 -3.54 -11.65 -1.14
CA GLU A 209 -3.29 -11.24 -2.53
C GLU A 209 -2.51 -9.90 -2.59
N GLY A 210 -2.35 -9.32 -3.79
CA GLY A 210 -1.70 -8.04 -3.99
C GLY A 210 -0.29 -7.98 -3.41
N PRO A 211 0.61 -8.96 -3.69
CA PRO A 211 1.94 -8.94 -3.12
C PRO A 211 2.78 -7.82 -3.72
N TYR A 212 3.64 -7.20 -2.90
CA TYR A 212 4.59 -6.20 -3.34
C TYR A 212 5.88 -6.33 -2.55
N ILE A 213 7.02 -6.51 -3.22
CA ILE A 213 8.33 -6.60 -2.57
C ILE A 213 9.15 -5.36 -2.86
N ILE A 214 9.76 -4.80 -1.83
CA ILE A 214 10.78 -3.76 -1.92
C ILE A 214 12.05 -4.20 -1.21
N TYR A 215 13.19 -3.61 -1.58
CA TYR A 215 14.42 -3.69 -0.83
C TYR A 215 14.69 -2.34 -0.16
N ASN A 216 14.97 -2.34 1.15
CA ASN A 216 15.40 -1.14 1.86
C ASN A 216 16.92 -1.23 2.10
N PRO A 217 17.72 -0.35 1.48
CA PRO A 217 19.19 -0.39 1.60
C PRO A 217 19.69 -0.06 2.99
N ASP A 218 18.97 0.74 3.78
CA ASP A 218 19.38 1.14 5.13
C ASP A 218 19.26 -0.03 6.11
N THR A 219 18.21 -0.82 5.99
CA THR A 219 17.97 -2.00 6.84
C THR A 219 18.56 -3.28 6.25
N GLN A 220 18.86 -3.28 4.96
CA GLN A 220 19.31 -4.43 4.17
C GLN A 220 18.33 -5.62 4.26
N TYR A 221 17.03 -5.32 4.15
CA TYR A 221 15.95 -6.32 4.09
C TYR A 221 15.10 -6.12 2.86
N TYR A 222 14.59 -7.23 2.35
CA TYR A 222 13.42 -7.26 1.48
C TYR A 222 12.17 -7.25 2.36
N TYR A 223 11.18 -6.45 1.99
CA TYR A 223 9.89 -6.37 2.67
C TYR A 223 8.80 -6.82 1.71
N LEU A 224 8.08 -7.86 2.11
CA LEU A 224 6.92 -8.36 1.40
C LEU A 224 5.67 -7.76 2.03
N PHE A 225 4.96 -6.95 1.26
CA PHE A 225 3.62 -6.45 1.57
C PHE A 225 2.60 -7.39 0.94
N CYS A 226 1.54 -7.72 1.66
CA CYS A 226 0.41 -8.47 1.15
C CYS A 226 -0.89 -7.90 1.69
N SER A 227 -1.96 -8.05 0.93
CA SER A 227 -3.29 -7.70 1.37
C SER A 227 -4.02 -8.94 1.88
N TYR A 228 -4.60 -8.84 3.08
CA TYR A 228 -5.36 -9.90 3.75
C TYR A 228 -6.83 -9.55 3.80
N GLY A 229 -7.70 -10.55 3.81
CA GLY A 229 -9.13 -10.39 3.99
C GLY A 229 -9.89 -10.07 2.71
N SER A 230 -11.06 -9.48 2.85
CA SER A 230 -11.98 -9.18 1.74
C SER A 230 -11.88 -7.71 1.32
N LEU A 231 -11.64 -7.47 0.05
CA LEU A 231 -11.62 -6.13 -0.56
C LEU A 231 -12.95 -5.35 -0.41
N SER A 232 -14.01 -6.00 0.06
CA SER A 232 -15.30 -5.35 0.30
C SER A 232 -15.60 -5.09 1.78
N CYS A 233 -14.71 -5.50 2.71
CA CYS A 233 -14.95 -5.33 4.14
C CYS A 233 -13.66 -5.09 4.95
N ASP A 234 -12.87 -6.14 5.17
CA ASP A 234 -11.78 -6.18 6.14
C ASP A 234 -10.38 -6.26 5.49
N TYR A 235 -10.29 -5.88 4.23
CA TYR A 235 -9.02 -5.82 3.53
C TYR A 235 -8.01 -4.98 4.32
N ASN A 236 -6.79 -5.47 4.46
CA ASN A 236 -5.76 -4.82 5.26
C ASN A 236 -4.36 -5.19 4.72
N ILE A 237 -3.38 -4.31 4.94
CA ILE A 237 -2.01 -4.47 4.45
C ILE A 237 -1.13 -5.01 5.57
N ARG A 238 -0.46 -6.12 5.31
CA ARG A 238 0.50 -6.73 6.23
C ARG A 238 1.87 -6.90 5.60
N VAL A 239 2.90 -6.86 6.45
CA VAL A 239 4.29 -6.84 6.04
C VAL A 239 5.08 -7.91 6.80
N ALA A 240 6.00 -8.53 6.07
CA ALA A 240 7.07 -9.36 6.63
C ALA A 240 8.38 -9.03 5.91
N ARG A 241 9.52 -9.41 6.49
CA ARG A 241 10.83 -9.10 5.92
C ARG A 241 11.77 -10.31 5.86
N SER A 242 12.71 -10.26 4.94
CA SER A 242 13.72 -11.31 4.74
C SER A 242 15.05 -10.70 4.32
N LYS A 243 16.16 -11.38 4.63
CA LYS A 243 17.49 -11.05 4.06
C LYS A 243 17.68 -11.57 2.64
N SER A 244 16.82 -12.46 2.18
CA SER A 244 16.82 -12.99 0.81
C SER A 244 15.51 -12.65 0.10
N VAL A 245 15.57 -12.27 -1.17
CA VAL A 245 14.38 -12.04 -2.00
C VAL A 245 13.47 -13.28 -2.07
N LEU A 246 14.04 -14.47 -1.93
CA LEU A 246 13.33 -15.75 -1.93
C LEU A 246 12.78 -16.16 -0.55
N GLY A 247 12.85 -15.28 0.47
CA GLY A 247 12.41 -15.59 1.83
C GLY A 247 13.36 -16.51 2.61
N PRO A 248 12.98 -17.02 3.80
CA PRO A 248 11.65 -16.86 4.38
C PRO A 248 11.33 -15.42 4.78
N TYR A 249 10.08 -15.03 4.63
CA TYR A 249 9.57 -13.73 5.09
C TYR A 249 8.98 -13.88 6.48
N LEU A 250 9.59 -13.20 7.45
CA LEU A 250 9.21 -13.25 8.85
C LEU A 250 8.57 -11.93 9.28
N ASP A 251 7.48 -12.00 10.03
CA ASP A 251 6.82 -10.83 10.61
C ASP A 251 7.58 -10.31 11.86
N HIS A 252 7.05 -9.26 12.48
CA HIS A 252 7.63 -8.63 13.66
C HIS A 252 7.86 -9.62 14.84
N ASN A 253 7.05 -10.67 14.93
CA ASN A 253 7.14 -11.69 15.97
C ASN A 253 7.90 -12.95 15.50
N ASN A 254 8.64 -12.85 14.40
CA ASN A 254 9.37 -13.94 13.74
C ASN A 254 8.51 -15.12 13.28
N ARG A 255 7.22 -14.87 12.98
CA ARG A 255 6.35 -15.86 12.36
C ARG A 255 6.53 -15.84 10.82
N ASP A 256 6.66 -17.02 10.23
CA ASP A 256 6.81 -17.18 8.78
C ASP A 256 5.45 -16.93 8.07
N MET A 257 5.47 -16.16 6.99
CA MET A 257 4.27 -15.87 6.18
C MET A 257 3.69 -17.12 5.50
N THR A 258 4.40 -18.25 5.49
CA THR A 258 3.90 -19.54 4.97
C THR A 258 3.27 -20.42 6.05
N ASP A 259 3.36 -20.03 7.32
CA ASP A 259 2.83 -20.79 8.45
C ASP A 259 1.30 -20.81 8.39
N LEU A 260 0.72 -22.02 8.36
CA LEU A 260 -0.73 -22.23 8.35
C LEU A 260 -1.33 -22.39 9.75
N ASP A 261 -0.51 -22.39 10.80
CA ASP A 261 -0.92 -22.51 12.20
C ASP A 261 -1.25 -21.13 12.80
N ASP A 262 -2.03 -20.33 12.07
CA ASP A 262 -2.44 -18.97 12.44
C ASP A 262 -3.94 -18.95 12.76
N THR A 263 -4.30 -19.45 13.94
CA THR A 263 -5.71 -19.51 14.40
C THR A 263 -6.25 -18.13 14.79
N ASP A 264 -5.38 -17.19 15.14
CA ASP A 264 -5.75 -15.88 15.70
C ASP A 264 -5.59 -14.74 14.66
N ASN A 265 -5.29 -15.07 13.40
CA ASN A 265 -5.06 -14.10 12.34
C ASN A 265 -3.97 -13.06 12.70
N THR A 266 -2.88 -13.50 13.33
CA THR A 266 -1.84 -12.60 13.87
C THR A 266 -0.58 -12.52 13.02
N ILE A 267 -0.37 -13.44 12.07
CA ILE A 267 0.81 -13.43 11.20
C ILE A 267 0.78 -12.21 10.27
N GLY A 268 1.91 -11.55 10.16
CA GLY A 268 2.11 -10.34 9.38
C GLY A 268 1.92 -9.07 10.20
N TYR A 269 2.89 -8.17 10.11
CA TYR A 269 2.88 -6.85 10.74
C TYR A 269 1.91 -5.93 9.99
N MET A 270 0.77 -5.59 10.61
CA MET A 270 -0.29 -4.79 9.97
C MET A 270 0.09 -3.31 9.96
N VAL A 271 0.20 -2.72 8.76
CA VAL A 271 0.55 -1.30 8.57
C VAL A 271 -0.63 -0.43 8.15
N ALA A 272 -1.70 -1.01 7.66
CA ALA A 272 -2.94 -0.32 7.34
C ALA A 272 -4.13 -1.27 7.43
N CYS A 273 -5.24 -0.78 7.96
CA CYS A 273 -6.55 -1.43 7.95
C CYS A 273 -7.64 -0.37 7.82
N GLY A 274 -8.90 -0.79 7.74
CA GLY A 274 -10.01 0.16 7.77
C GLY A 274 -10.04 0.93 9.08
N TYR A 275 -10.36 2.23 9.01
CA TYR A 275 -10.26 3.14 10.13
C TYR A 275 -11.30 4.27 10.07
N ALA A 276 -11.56 4.88 11.22
CA ALA A 276 -12.31 6.12 11.35
C ALA A 276 -11.74 6.98 12.49
N PHE A 277 -11.43 8.22 12.20
CA PHE A 277 -11.28 9.26 13.20
C PHE A 277 -12.67 9.79 13.58
N HIS A 278 -12.86 10.35 14.78
CA HIS A 278 -14.17 10.57 15.37
C HIS A 278 -15.18 11.33 14.49
N GLU A 279 -14.74 12.42 13.87
CA GLU A 279 -15.57 13.23 12.98
C GLU A 279 -15.23 13.02 11.50
N GLY A 280 -14.44 11.99 11.20
CA GLY A 280 -13.91 11.71 9.88
C GLY A 280 -14.75 10.75 9.06
N THR A 281 -14.27 10.54 7.83
CA THR A 281 -14.82 9.53 6.95
C THR A 281 -14.46 8.13 7.46
N GLU A 282 -15.42 7.20 7.45
CA GLU A 282 -15.14 5.79 7.68
C GLU A 282 -14.51 5.17 6.43
N TYR A 283 -13.21 4.97 6.47
CA TYR A 283 -12.47 4.28 5.41
C TYR A 283 -12.35 2.79 5.73
N MET A 284 -12.62 1.95 4.74
CA MET A 284 -12.56 0.50 4.89
C MET A 284 -11.77 -0.13 3.75
N ALA A 285 -11.32 -1.36 4.00
CA ALA A 285 -10.67 -2.19 3.00
C ALA A 285 -9.48 -1.54 2.27
N PRO A 286 -8.50 -0.91 2.98
CA PRO A 286 -7.27 -0.50 2.33
C PRO A 286 -6.45 -1.73 1.93
N GLY A 287 -5.96 -1.74 0.69
CA GLY A 287 -5.15 -2.87 0.22
C GLY A 287 -4.64 -2.70 -1.19
N HIS A 288 -4.05 -3.78 -1.70
CA HIS A 288 -3.38 -3.87 -3.00
C HIS A 288 -2.46 -2.67 -3.21
N ASN A 289 -1.41 -2.62 -2.41
CA ASN A 289 -0.49 -1.49 -2.39
C ASN A 289 0.69 -1.67 -3.33
N SER A 290 1.23 -0.55 -3.77
CA SER A 290 2.60 -0.40 -4.25
C SER A 290 3.39 0.50 -3.33
N VAL A 291 4.72 0.44 -3.39
CA VAL A 291 5.62 1.25 -2.56
C VAL A 291 6.65 1.92 -3.47
N LEU A 292 6.88 3.20 -3.23
CA LEU A 292 7.90 4.00 -3.89
C LEU A 292 9.01 4.38 -2.90
N HIS A 293 10.24 4.03 -3.22
CA HIS A 293 11.44 4.69 -2.69
C HIS A 293 11.85 5.73 -3.71
N ASP A 294 11.65 6.98 -3.38
CA ASP A 294 11.85 8.08 -4.30
C ASP A 294 13.34 8.48 -4.41
N PHE A 295 13.70 9.23 -5.45
CA PHE A 295 15.08 9.65 -5.71
C PHE A 295 15.64 10.61 -4.66
N ASP A 296 14.77 11.26 -3.87
CA ASP A 296 15.18 12.10 -2.73
C ASP A 296 15.36 11.31 -1.42
N GLY A 297 15.19 9.98 -1.47
CA GLY A 297 15.31 9.07 -0.33
C GLY A 297 14.04 8.91 0.50
N GLU A 298 12.96 9.59 0.14
CA GLU A 298 11.69 9.48 0.83
C GLU A 298 10.91 8.24 0.39
N TRP A 299 10.03 7.76 1.27
CA TRP A 299 9.24 6.55 1.04
C TRP A 299 7.75 6.85 1.04
N TYR A 300 7.06 6.22 0.11
CA TYR A 300 5.61 6.35 -0.05
C TYR A 300 4.97 4.99 -0.27
N ILE A 301 3.77 4.82 0.27
CA ILE A 301 2.89 3.70 -0.03
C ILE A 301 1.64 4.22 -0.75
N VAL A 302 1.26 3.56 -1.82
CA VAL A 302 0.06 3.89 -2.58
C VAL A 302 -0.85 2.68 -2.56
N HIS A 303 -2.08 2.86 -2.16
CA HIS A 303 -3.06 1.77 -2.05
C HIS A 303 -4.46 2.27 -2.39
N HIS A 304 -5.35 1.37 -2.70
CA HIS A 304 -6.76 1.74 -2.75
C HIS A 304 -7.42 1.59 -1.38
N VAL A 305 -8.54 2.28 -1.21
CA VAL A 305 -9.40 2.24 -0.03
C VAL A 305 -10.83 2.53 -0.45
N ARG A 306 -11.82 2.21 0.38
CA ARG A 306 -13.24 2.47 0.12
C ARG A 306 -13.85 3.28 1.25
N GLU A 307 -14.81 4.16 0.93
CA GLU A 307 -15.66 4.77 1.95
C GLU A 307 -16.77 3.79 2.35
N LYS A 308 -17.00 3.60 3.66
CA LYS A 308 -18.00 2.68 4.19
C LYS A 308 -19.45 3.08 3.93
N ASN A 309 -19.71 4.37 3.71
CA ASN A 309 -21.06 4.94 3.56
C ASN A 309 -21.78 4.57 2.26
N PHE A 310 -21.14 3.86 1.35
CA PHE A 310 -21.81 3.32 0.18
C PHE A 310 -22.50 2.01 0.56
N LYS A 311 -23.82 1.89 0.30
CA LYS A 311 -24.65 0.69 0.58
C LYS A 311 -24.16 -0.61 -0.07
N LYS A 312 -23.19 -0.53 -0.96
CA LYS A 312 -22.37 -1.63 -1.52
C LYS A 312 -20.94 -1.17 -1.43
N ALA A 313 -19.99 -2.09 -1.51
CA ALA A 313 -18.58 -1.74 -1.60
C ALA A 313 -18.43 -0.59 -2.61
N GLY A 314 -18.17 0.60 -2.12
CA GLY A 314 -18.04 1.82 -2.91
C GLY A 314 -16.86 1.71 -3.89
N PRO A 315 -16.70 2.64 -4.82
CA PRO A 315 -15.55 2.67 -5.70
C PRO A 315 -14.27 2.76 -4.87
N SER A 316 -13.20 2.16 -5.39
CA SER A 316 -11.87 2.28 -4.79
C SER A 316 -11.33 3.68 -5.05
N THR A 317 -10.83 4.32 -4.00
CA THR A 317 -10.14 5.61 -4.06
C THR A 317 -8.67 5.38 -3.79
N MET A 318 -7.79 6.02 -4.56
CA MET A 318 -6.35 5.96 -4.34
C MET A 318 -5.93 6.85 -3.18
N HIS A 319 -5.15 6.31 -2.27
CA HIS A 319 -4.44 7.08 -1.25
C HIS A 319 -2.93 6.94 -1.45
N VAL A 320 -2.25 8.05 -1.61
CA VAL A 320 -0.80 8.15 -1.48
C VAL A 320 -0.50 8.53 -0.04
N ARG A 321 0.34 7.80 0.65
CA ARG A 321 0.69 8.09 2.05
C ARG A 321 2.20 8.07 2.23
N LYS A 322 2.71 8.98 3.05
CA LYS A 322 4.12 8.96 3.44
C LYS A 322 4.39 7.75 4.31
N MET A 323 5.55 7.14 4.11
CA MET A 323 6.00 5.99 4.89
C MET A 323 7.32 6.34 5.57
N TYR A 324 7.44 5.97 6.83
CA TYR A 324 8.63 6.15 7.67
C TYR A 324 9.13 4.78 8.12
N TRP A 325 10.24 4.77 8.81
CA TRP A 325 10.85 3.56 9.34
C TRP A 325 11.06 3.69 10.85
N SER A 326 10.64 2.69 11.60
CA SER A 326 10.94 2.58 13.04
C SER A 326 12.44 2.33 13.24
N LYS A 327 12.92 2.57 14.44
CA LYS A 327 14.34 2.36 14.81
C LYS A 327 14.82 0.92 14.56
N ASP A 328 13.94 -0.06 14.71
CA ASP A 328 14.24 -1.47 14.44
C ASP A 328 13.90 -1.89 12.98
N GLY A 329 13.63 -0.92 12.11
CA GLY A 329 13.48 -1.10 10.66
C GLY A 329 12.15 -1.68 10.21
N TRP A 330 11.03 -1.37 10.88
CA TRP A 330 9.69 -1.69 10.40
C TRP A 330 9.03 -0.46 9.77
N PRO A 331 8.25 -0.65 8.70
CA PRO A 331 7.58 0.48 8.04
C PRO A 331 6.46 1.05 8.93
N LEU A 332 6.34 2.36 8.94
CA LEU A 332 5.33 3.15 9.63
C LEU A 332 4.60 4.00 8.59
N VAL A 333 3.32 3.76 8.40
CA VAL A 333 2.51 4.45 7.38
C VAL A 333 1.80 5.65 8.02
N SER A 334 1.85 6.82 7.36
CA SER A 334 1.09 8.00 7.81
C SER A 334 -0.41 7.71 7.84
N PRO A 335 -1.15 8.14 8.86
CA PRO A 335 -2.61 8.06 8.86
C PRO A 335 -3.30 8.99 7.87
N GLU A 336 -2.60 10.02 7.36
CA GLU A 336 -3.14 11.00 6.41
C GLU A 336 -2.62 10.79 4.98
N ILE A 337 -3.41 11.27 4.04
CA ILE A 337 -3.04 11.33 2.62
C ILE A 337 -1.93 12.36 2.45
N TYR A 338 -0.95 12.05 1.62
CA TYR A 338 0.17 12.95 1.31
C TYR A 338 -0.32 14.25 0.66
N ALA A 339 0.11 15.37 1.22
CA ALA A 339 -0.23 16.72 0.80
C ALA A 339 1.00 17.56 0.42
N GLY A 340 2.16 16.91 0.17
CA GLY A 340 3.42 17.61 -0.08
C GLY A 340 4.17 18.00 1.19
N GLU A 341 3.84 17.40 2.35
CA GLU A 341 4.53 17.65 3.61
C GLU A 341 5.99 17.22 3.57
N LYS A 342 6.81 17.98 4.30
CA LYS A 342 8.22 17.69 4.53
C LYS A 342 8.46 17.56 6.02
N LEU A 343 9.37 16.67 6.40
CA LEU A 343 9.83 16.61 7.78
C LEU A 343 10.56 17.92 8.10
N VAL A 344 10.15 18.54 9.20
CA VAL A 344 10.78 19.74 9.77
C VAL A 344 10.97 19.48 11.26
N SER A 345 12.02 20.06 11.86
CA SER A 345 12.25 19.89 13.30
C SER A 345 11.10 20.46 14.11
N LEU A 346 10.48 19.60 14.89
CA LEU A 346 9.40 19.90 15.83
C LEU A 346 9.94 20.01 17.25
N THR A 347 9.32 20.84 18.04
CA THR A 347 9.59 20.96 19.48
C THR A 347 8.53 20.22 20.30
N GLU A 348 8.80 19.95 21.58
CA GLU A 348 7.80 19.37 22.48
C GLU A 348 6.52 20.20 22.55
N ASN A 349 6.64 21.53 22.50
CA ASN A 349 5.48 22.43 22.49
C ASN A 349 4.60 22.27 21.24
N ASP A 350 5.18 21.88 20.10
CA ASP A 350 4.41 21.59 18.89
C ASP A 350 3.60 20.30 19.07
N VAL A 351 4.13 19.34 19.82
CA VAL A 351 3.56 18.01 20.00
C VAL A 351 2.54 17.95 21.13
N VAL A 352 2.69 18.73 22.20
CA VAL A 352 1.70 18.82 23.30
C VAL A 352 0.32 19.13 22.76
N GLY A 353 -0.73 18.43 23.27
CA GLY A 353 -2.12 18.69 22.93
C GLY A 353 -3.00 17.46 22.90
N HIS A 354 -4.17 17.63 22.31
CA HIS A 354 -5.17 16.58 22.18
C HIS A 354 -5.03 15.88 20.84
N TYR A 355 -5.18 14.56 20.87
CA TYR A 355 -5.08 13.66 19.71
C TYR A 355 -6.24 12.69 19.68
N GLU A 356 -6.53 12.23 18.50
CA GLU A 356 -7.22 10.96 18.28
C GLU A 356 -6.19 9.87 17.97
N ARG A 357 -6.37 8.68 18.52
CA ARG A 357 -5.42 7.57 18.43
C ARG A 357 -6.14 6.29 18.00
N ILE A 358 -5.54 5.55 17.07
CA ILE A 358 -6.00 4.25 16.58
C ILE A 358 -4.92 3.20 16.82
N ARG A 359 -5.32 2.02 17.27
CA ARG A 359 -4.48 0.81 17.30
C ARG A 359 -4.88 -0.09 16.15
N LEU A 360 -3.93 -0.44 15.28
CA LEU A 360 -4.18 -1.34 14.17
C LEU A 360 -4.02 -2.79 14.64
N THR A 361 -5.08 -3.33 15.24
CA THR A 361 -5.07 -4.70 15.73
C THR A 361 -5.53 -5.69 14.66
N PRO A 362 -5.07 -6.95 14.69
CA PRO A 362 -5.42 -7.98 13.70
C PRO A 362 -6.92 -8.25 13.58
N THR A 363 -7.70 -8.02 14.63
CA THR A 363 -9.16 -8.06 14.59
C THR A 363 -9.69 -6.68 14.20
N ILE A 364 -10.45 -6.61 13.11
CA ILE A 364 -10.98 -5.36 12.55
C ILE A 364 -12.51 -5.40 12.68
N PRO A 365 -13.10 -4.89 13.79
CA PRO A 365 -14.54 -4.95 13.99
C PRO A 365 -15.32 -4.25 12.89
N GLN A 366 -16.24 -4.95 12.22
CA GLN A 366 -17.04 -4.39 11.12
C GLN A 366 -16.22 -3.70 10.01
N GLY A 367 -14.97 -4.13 9.81
CA GLY A 367 -14.08 -3.62 8.78
C GLY A 367 -13.37 -2.31 9.11
N ILE A 368 -13.53 -1.73 10.31
CA ILE A 368 -12.85 -0.49 10.74
C ILE A 368 -12.38 -0.53 12.18
N GLN A 369 -11.27 0.17 12.44
CA GLN A 369 -10.79 0.54 13.78
C GLN A 369 -11.17 2.00 14.04
N VAL A 370 -11.83 2.26 15.17
CA VAL A 370 -12.27 3.62 15.53
C VAL A 370 -11.27 4.25 16.49
N SER A 371 -11.02 5.55 16.32
CA SER A 371 -10.14 6.32 17.18
C SER A 371 -10.63 6.44 18.62
N THR A 372 -9.69 6.67 19.51
CA THR A 372 -9.92 7.02 20.91
C THR A 372 -9.14 8.28 21.25
N ALA A 373 -9.67 9.09 22.19
CA ALA A 373 -9.00 10.30 22.61
C ALA A 373 -7.68 10.00 23.34
N MET A 374 -6.68 10.84 23.09
CA MET A 374 -5.41 10.87 23.79
C MET A 374 -5.00 12.32 24.06
N GLU A 375 -4.36 12.59 25.18
CA GLU A 375 -3.78 13.88 25.53
C GLU A 375 -2.30 13.71 25.87
N LEU A 376 -1.45 14.54 25.27
CA LEU A 376 -0.04 14.70 25.61
C LEU A 376 0.13 16.03 26.35
N ARG A 377 0.66 15.98 27.58
CA ARG A 377 0.76 17.16 28.47
C ARG A 377 2.20 17.66 28.56
N ALA A 378 2.35 18.94 28.84
CA ALA A 378 3.65 19.61 28.97
C ALA A 378 4.47 19.13 30.19
N ASP A 379 3.88 18.41 31.10
CA ASP A 379 4.57 17.79 32.23
C ASP A 379 5.09 16.37 31.92
N HIS A 380 5.13 16.00 30.62
CA HIS A 380 5.52 14.68 30.12
C HIS A 380 4.61 13.52 30.54
N THR A 381 3.41 13.83 31.03
CA THR A 381 2.37 12.81 31.23
C THR A 381 1.44 12.73 30.02
N ALA A 382 0.86 11.56 29.80
CA ALA A 382 -0.18 11.37 28.80
C ALA A 382 -1.37 10.60 29.41
N CYS A 383 -2.54 10.73 28.75
CA CYS A 383 -3.67 9.89 29.11
C CYS A 383 -4.45 9.46 27.86
N PHE A 384 -4.94 8.22 27.87
CA PHE A 384 -5.86 7.69 26.88
C PHE A 384 -6.67 6.53 27.48
N GLY A 385 -7.97 6.52 27.18
CA GLY A 385 -8.88 5.58 27.81
C GLY A 385 -8.89 5.74 29.32
N ILE A 386 -8.66 4.63 30.03
CA ILE A 386 -8.58 4.59 31.49
C ILE A 386 -7.13 4.71 32.02
N LEU A 387 -6.14 4.78 31.13
CA LEU A 387 -4.73 4.84 31.50
C LEU A 387 -4.33 6.25 31.90
N THR A 388 -3.88 6.43 33.12
CA THR A 388 -3.48 7.72 33.69
C THR A 388 -2.01 7.79 34.10
N GLN A 389 -1.32 6.66 34.10
CA GLN A 389 0.12 6.57 34.40
C GLN A 389 0.91 6.28 33.14
N VAL A 390 0.82 7.19 32.19
CA VAL A 390 1.55 7.15 30.94
C VAL A 390 2.53 8.31 30.92
N THR A 391 3.78 8.04 30.55
CA THR A 391 4.80 9.06 30.31
C THR A 391 5.14 9.14 28.82
N TRP A 392 5.53 10.31 28.37
CA TRP A 392 6.01 10.51 27.03
C TRP A 392 7.24 11.42 26.99
N GLU A 393 8.07 11.28 25.99
CA GLU A 393 9.23 12.14 25.74
C GLU A 393 9.56 12.17 24.24
N MET A 394 10.11 13.28 23.78
CA MET A 394 10.79 13.34 22.48
C MET A 394 12.17 12.71 22.63
N THR A 395 12.50 11.76 21.76
CA THR A 395 13.76 10.99 21.83
C THR A 395 14.75 11.32 20.72
N GLY A 396 14.38 12.17 19.80
CA GLY A 396 15.20 12.61 18.67
C GLY A 396 14.42 13.51 17.72
N ASP A 397 14.95 13.73 16.53
CA ASP A 397 14.31 14.55 15.50
C ASP A 397 12.97 13.94 15.10
N ASN A 398 11.90 14.56 15.62
CA ASN A 398 10.52 14.16 15.37
C ASN A 398 10.16 12.73 15.81
N THR A 399 10.93 12.12 16.70
CA THR A 399 10.59 10.84 17.30
C THR A 399 10.13 10.99 18.74
N MET A 400 9.12 10.21 19.12
CA MET A 400 8.51 10.26 20.44
C MET A 400 8.30 8.84 20.97
N VAL A 401 8.44 8.66 22.28
CA VAL A 401 8.17 7.40 22.96
C VAL A 401 7.14 7.61 24.06
N LEU A 402 6.15 6.74 24.12
CA LEU A 402 5.20 6.60 25.23
C LEU A 402 5.50 5.32 26.01
N ARG A 403 5.42 5.42 27.36
CA ARG A 403 5.64 4.26 28.26
C ARG A 403 4.53 4.13 29.28
N TYR A 404 4.00 2.92 29.39
CA TYR A 404 3.02 2.55 30.42
C TYR A 404 3.05 1.04 30.67
N SER A 405 2.96 0.64 31.93
CA SER A 405 3.09 -0.78 32.32
C SER A 405 4.35 -1.43 31.70
N ASN A 406 4.19 -2.43 30.86
CA ASN A 406 5.26 -3.10 30.10
C ASN A 406 5.20 -2.80 28.59
N ILE A 407 4.48 -1.75 28.22
CA ILE A 407 4.36 -1.30 26.83
C ILE A 407 5.24 -0.07 26.61
N GLU A 408 5.98 -0.11 25.54
CA GLU A 408 6.67 1.03 24.95
C GLU A 408 6.16 1.21 23.52
N GLU A 409 5.73 2.42 23.21
CA GLU A 409 5.26 2.82 21.90
C GLU A 409 6.24 3.85 21.32
N GLU A 410 6.81 3.54 20.17
CA GLU A 410 7.69 4.44 19.41
C GLU A 410 6.91 5.08 18.28
N TYR A 411 7.03 6.40 18.12
CA TYR A 411 6.32 7.17 17.11
C TYR A 411 7.24 8.08 16.31
N GLN A 412 6.97 8.19 15.03
CA GLN A 412 7.35 9.31 14.18
C GLN A 412 6.25 10.38 14.27
N VAL A 413 6.63 11.63 14.50
CA VAL A 413 5.74 12.79 14.44
C VAL A 413 6.01 13.55 13.15
N ALA A 414 4.98 13.94 12.42
CA ALA A 414 5.13 14.64 11.16
C ALA A 414 4.01 15.67 10.95
N PRO A 415 4.30 16.80 10.26
CA PRO A 415 3.26 17.64 9.71
C PRO A 415 2.44 16.89 8.67
N ALA A 416 1.16 17.23 8.58
CA ALA A 416 0.24 16.67 7.58
C ALA A 416 -0.91 17.65 7.29
N TRP A 417 -1.72 17.30 6.32
CA TRP A 417 -3.02 17.94 6.07
C TRP A 417 -4.13 16.98 6.45
N ASP A 418 -5.03 17.44 7.33
CA ASP A 418 -6.24 16.71 7.66
C ASP A 418 -7.25 16.85 6.52
N TYR A 419 -7.37 15.84 5.68
CA TYR A 419 -8.28 15.84 4.52
C TYR A 419 -9.76 15.76 4.90
N GLU A 420 -10.06 15.34 6.12
CA GLU A 420 -11.42 15.20 6.62
C GLU A 420 -11.94 16.53 7.19
N LEU A 421 -11.16 17.19 8.04
CA LEU A 421 -11.50 18.50 8.63
C LEU A 421 -10.96 19.69 7.81
N TRP A 422 -10.20 19.41 6.77
CA TRP A 422 -9.61 20.37 5.83
C TRP A 422 -8.75 21.44 6.50
N LYS A 423 -7.83 21.03 7.34
CA LYS A 423 -6.92 21.90 8.11
C LYS A 423 -5.51 21.29 8.21
N PRO A 424 -4.48 22.12 8.49
CA PRO A 424 -3.18 21.56 8.86
C PRO A 424 -3.25 20.83 10.20
N THR A 425 -2.48 19.74 10.34
CA THR A 425 -2.37 18.95 11.56
C THR A 425 -1.00 18.34 11.74
N LEU A 426 -0.73 17.80 12.93
CA LEU A 426 0.35 16.84 13.17
C LEU A 426 -0.22 15.44 13.23
N VAL A 427 0.48 14.52 12.60
CA VAL A 427 0.21 13.09 12.71
C VAL A 427 1.31 12.41 13.49
N ILE A 428 0.94 11.33 14.17
CA ILE A 428 1.88 10.38 14.77
C ILE A 428 1.60 9.01 14.16
N THR A 429 2.65 8.34 13.75
CA THR A 429 2.60 6.95 13.27
C THR A 429 3.70 6.16 13.97
N GLY A 430 3.36 4.98 14.47
CA GLY A 430 4.30 4.25 15.31
C GLY A 430 3.93 2.79 15.46
N LYS A 431 4.65 2.15 16.37
CA LYS A 431 4.38 0.78 16.79
C LYS A 431 4.68 0.58 18.28
N ASP A 432 4.03 -0.40 18.88
CA ASP A 432 4.41 -0.84 20.21
C ASP A 432 5.50 -1.95 20.15
N ASN A 433 6.06 -2.27 21.33
CA ASN A 433 7.07 -3.32 21.48
C ASN A 433 6.54 -4.75 21.24
N LYS A 434 5.25 -4.91 20.91
CA LYS A 434 4.61 -6.18 20.52
C LYS A 434 4.28 -6.26 19.04
N GLY A 435 4.63 -5.23 18.27
CA GLY A 435 4.38 -5.18 16.83
C GLY A 435 2.96 -4.75 16.46
N ILE A 436 2.29 -3.97 17.28
CA ILE A 436 1.01 -3.33 16.93
C ILE A 436 1.29 -1.92 16.41
N CYS A 437 0.88 -1.64 15.18
CA CYS A 437 0.93 -0.29 14.63
C CYS A 437 -0.08 0.64 15.29
N LEU A 438 0.29 1.90 15.31
CA LEU A 438 -0.41 2.97 16.01
C LEU A 438 -0.48 4.19 15.11
N TRP A 439 -1.65 4.76 14.98
CA TRP A 439 -1.89 6.03 14.30
C TRP A 439 -2.44 7.06 15.25
N GLY A 440 -2.11 8.34 15.00
CA GLY A 440 -2.77 9.43 15.70
C GLY A 440 -2.77 10.71 14.88
N LYS A 441 -3.75 11.57 15.19
CA LYS A 441 -3.96 12.86 14.56
C LYS A 441 -4.24 13.90 15.63
N LYS A 442 -3.52 15.04 15.60
CA LYS A 442 -3.70 16.15 16.52
C LYS A 442 -4.97 16.92 16.18
N LEU A 443 -5.77 17.26 17.21
CA LEU A 443 -7.04 17.97 17.07
C LEU A 443 -6.87 19.50 16.98
#